data_8bbbca401885dd3f9baa38153b1be572
#
_entry.id   8bbbca401885dd3f9baa38153b1be572
#
_cell.length_a   1.000
_cell.length_b   1.000
_cell.length_c   1.000
_cell.angle_alpha   90.00
_cell.angle_beta   90.00
_cell.angle_gamma   90.00
#
_symmetry.space_group_name_H-M   'P 1'
#
loop_
_entity.id
_entity.type
_entity.pdbx_description
1 polymer ?
#
loop_
_entity_poly.entity_id
_entity_poly.type
_entity_poly.pdbx_seq_one_letter_code
_entity_poly.pdbx_strand_id
1 'polypeptide(L)'
;KAEPADGIEVDGEIVSGEVLLNGPGADAPKIRLNETQNATIVTEGEYSGLRVWDSKSEWVQTFGEIGAYEYDPDWVLTGKWKPAPAGTMLEMDKKQGSAKAEETPGEIEFEFQGHTVSFVTIGTGRALQIVFADETNGSETYSVGRFLFVVPNPDGTVTLDFNYAVLPPCAFSYNFNCPIPPKQNRLPFAVTAGEKKVMGKTGEPLHA
;
A
#
# COMPACT_ATOMS: atom_id res chain seq x y z
N LYS A 1 -22.80 -19.78 4.00
CA LYS A 1 -23.41 -21.06 4.38
C LYS A 1 -22.49 -22.18 3.94
N ALA A 2 -22.18 -23.11 4.82
CA ALA A 2 -21.30 -24.23 4.54
C ALA A 2 -21.88 -25.54 5.12
N GLU A 3 -21.50 -26.67 4.53
CA GLU A 3 -21.75 -28.00 5.08
C GLU A 3 -20.50 -28.44 5.85
N PRO A 4 -20.63 -29.29 6.91
CA PRO A 4 -19.46 -29.76 7.67
C PRO A 4 -18.39 -30.43 6.81
N ALA A 5 -18.79 -31.06 5.70
CA ALA A 5 -17.89 -31.70 4.74
C ALA A 5 -17.00 -30.71 3.97
N ASP A 6 -17.35 -29.42 3.93
CA ASP A 6 -16.55 -28.39 3.29
C ASP A 6 -15.28 -28.06 4.08
N GLY A 7 -15.25 -28.41 5.39
CA GLY A 7 -14.10 -28.21 6.27
C GLY A 7 -13.79 -26.75 6.58
N ILE A 8 -14.77 -25.85 6.36
CA ILE A 8 -14.60 -24.41 6.67
C ILE A 8 -14.69 -24.21 8.17
N GLU A 9 -13.72 -23.48 8.71
CA GLU A 9 -13.67 -23.13 10.14
C GLU A 9 -13.82 -21.62 10.34
N VAL A 10 -14.53 -21.24 11.40
CA VAL A 10 -14.59 -19.87 11.91
C VAL A 10 -14.20 -19.92 13.37
N ASP A 11 -13.15 -19.20 13.76
CA ASP A 11 -12.57 -19.18 15.10
C ASP A 11 -12.21 -20.57 15.67
N GLY A 12 -11.87 -21.51 14.77
CA GLY A 12 -11.47 -22.88 15.10
C GLY A 12 -12.61 -23.88 15.17
N GLU A 13 -13.86 -23.47 14.91
CA GLU A 13 -15.03 -24.34 14.89
C GLU A 13 -15.50 -24.60 13.45
N ILE A 14 -15.79 -25.87 13.12
CA ILE A 14 -16.30 -26.25 11.80
C ILE A 14 -17.70 -25.66 11.62
N VAL A 15 -17.90 -24.94 10.53
CA VAL A 15 -19.18 -24.34 10.19
C VAL A 15 -20.17 -25.39 9.68
N SER A 16 -21.35 -25.41 10.29
CA SER A 16 -22.50 -26.18 9.85
C SER A 16 -23.70 -25.25 9.67
N GLY A 17 -24.09 -24.99 8.44
CA GLY A 17 -25.18 -24.05 8.11
C GLY A 17 -24.71 -22.63 7.89
N GLU A 18 -25.33 -21.67 8.52
CA GLU A 18 -25.07 -20.24 8.34
C GLU A 18 -24.41 -19.64 9.59
N VAL A 19 -23.35 -18.88 9.38
CA VAL A 19 -22.66 -18.10 10.42
C VAL A 19 -22.67 -16.65 10.02
N LEU A 20 -23.11 -15.77 10.92
CA LEU A 20 -23.00 -14.34 10.76
C LEU A 20 -21.56 -13.93 11.15
N LEU A 21 -20.87 -13.31 10.23
CA LEU A 21 -19.50 -12.83 10.46
C LEU A 21 -19.54 -11.35 10.88
N ASN A 22 -18.79 -11.02 11.92
CA ASN A 22 -18.55 -9.62 12.28
C ASN A 22 -17.70 -8.96 11.20
N GLY A 23 -17.84 -7.63 11.05
CA GLY A 23 -17.08 -6.84 10.08
C GLY A 23 -15.57 -6.82 10.38
N PRO A 24 -14.76 -6.14 9.53
CA PRO A 24 -13.33 -5.97 9.78
C PRO A 24 -13.08 -5.18 11.06
N GLY A 25 -12.01 -5.51 11.79
CA GLY A 25 -11.64 -4.82 13.03
C GLY A 25 -10.85 -5.74 13.97
N ALA A 26 -10.68 -5.31 15.21
CA ALA A 26 -9.93 -6.06 16.22
C ALA A 26 -10.57 -7.42 16.55
N ASP A 27 -11.89 -7.50 16.45
CA ASP A 27 -12.69 -8.70 16.71
C ASP A 27 -13.11 -9.43 15.41
N ALA A 28 -12.37 -9.19 14.31
CA ALA A 28 -12.64 -9.88 13.05
C ALA A 28 -12.42 -11.39 13.19
N PRO A 29 -13.36 -12.24 12.71
CA PRO A 29 -13.25 -13.68 12.85
C PRO A 29 -12.07 -14.23 12.05
N LYS A 30 -11.44 -15.28 12.57
CA LYS A 30 -10.41 -16.06 11.86
C LYS A 30 -11.13 -17.10 11.00
N ILE A 31 -11.09 -16.90 9.69
CA ILE A 31 -11.75 -17.77 8.72
C ILE A 31 -10.71 -18.64 8.05
N ARG A 32 -10.82 -19.95 8.19
CA ARG A 32 -10.00 -20.94 7.49
C ARG A 32 -10.87 -21.68 6.49
N LEU A 33 -10.50 -21.61 5.22
CA LEU A 33 -11.24 -22.27 4.14
C LEU A 33 -10.77 -23.70 3.91
N ASN A 34 -9.46 -23.94 4.06
CA ASN A 34 -8.82 -25.26 3.96
C ASN A 34 -7.38 -25.17 4.53
N GLU A 35 -6.56 -26.20 4.27
CA GLU A 35 -5.17 -26.27 4.77
C GLU A 35 -4.25 -25.14 4.27
N THR A 36 -4.53 -24.55 3.11
CA THR A 36 -3.66 -23.55 2.47
C THR A 36 -4.30 -22.17 2.38
N GLN A 37 -5.62 -22.08 2.61
CA GLN A 37 -6.39 -20.87 2.39
C GLN A 37 -7.06 -20.38 3.66
N ASN A 38 -6.81 -19.11 3.97
CA ASN A 38 -7.50 -18.34 4.99
C ASN A 38 -8.21 -17.16 4.34
N ALA A 39 -9.24 -16.64 4.99
CA ALA A 39 -9.94 -15.47 4.51
C ALA A 39 -10.03 -14.38 5.57
N THR A 40 -10.10 -13.14 5.13
CA THR A 40 -10.39 -11.96 5.96
C THR A 40 -11.56 -11.20 5.36
N ILE A 41 -12.36 -10.58 6.22
CA ILE A 41 -13.45 -9.72 5.77
C ILE A 41 -12.85 -8.37 5.34
N VAL A 42 -13.24 -7.89 4.18
CA VAL A 42 -12.90 -6.57 3.67
C VAL A 42 -14.18 -5.80 3.37
N THR A 43 -14.16 -4.49 3.64
CA THR A 43 -15.26 -3.59 3.31
C THR A 43 -14.73 -2.43 2.48
N GLU A 44 -15.49 -2.03 1.46
CA GLU A 44 -15.23 -0.85 0.65
C GLU A 44 -16.57 -0.14 0.39
N GLY A 45 -16.76 0.99 1.07
CA GLY A 45 -18.07 1.67 1.09
C GLY A 45 -19.17 0.77 1.68
N GLU A 46 -20.23 0.54 0.92
CA GLU A 46 -21.35 -0.33 1.32
C GLU A 46 -21.12 -1.82 0.99
N TYR A 47 -20.03 -2.14 0.30
CA TYR A 47 -19.73 -3.53 -0.11
C TYR A 47 -18.86 -4.23 0.91
N SER A 48 -19.20 -5.46 1.22
CA SER A 48 -18.38 -6.36 2.03
C SER A 48 -18.05 -7.62 1.21
N GLY A 49 -16.85 -8.11 1.39
CA GLY A 49 -16.37 -9.30 0.70
C GLY A 49 -15.34 -10.07 1.52
N LEU A 50 -14.91 -11.19 0.99
CA LEU A 50 -13.82 -11.98 1.55
C LEU A 50 -12.56 -11.80 0.69
N ARG A 51 -11.45 -11.46 1.35
CA ARG A 51 -10.13 -11.57 0.75
C ARG A 51 -9.53 -12.90 1.15
N VAL A 52 -9.25 -13.74 0.15
CA VAL A 52 -8.65 -15.05 0.37
C VAL A 52 -7.13 -14.92 0.27
N TRP A 53 -6.45 -15.49 1.26
CA TRP A 53 -5.00 -15.63 1.32
C TRP A 53 -4.67 -17.10 1.08
N ASP A 54 -3.93 -17.39 0.01
CA ASP A 54 -3.54 -18.74 -0.37
C ASP A 54 -2.01 -18.88 -0.33
N SER A 55 -1.52 -19.71 0.60
CA SER A 55 -0.08 -19.98 0.74
C SER A 55 0.51 -20.76 -0.44
N LYS A 56 -0.33 -21.36 -1.29
CA LYS A 56 0.05 -22.06 -2.52
C LYS A 56 -0.32 -21.30 -3.79
N SER A 57 -0.70 -20.00 -3.66
CA SER A 57 -0.94 -19.18 -4.86
C SER A 57 0.31 -19.11 -5.73
N GLU A 58 0.12 -18.94 -7.03
CA GLU A 58 1.22 -18.81 -8.00
C GLU A 58 2.19 -17.70 -7.60
N TRP A 59 1.68 -16.57 -7.11
CA TRP A 59 2.48 -15.42 -6.65
C TRP A 59 3.45 -15.78 -5.52
N VAL A 60 2.99 -16.53 -4.52
CA VAL A 60 3.84 -17.01 -3.41
C VAL A 60 4.86 -18.01 -3.92
N GLN A 61 4.45 -18.91 -4.84
CA GLN A 61 5.33 -19.94 -5.38
C GLN A 61 6.42 -19.40 -6.30
N THR A 62 6.15 -18.31 -7.02
CA THR A 62 7.09 -17.69 -7.97
C THR A 62 7.90 -16.55 -7.35
N PHE A 63 7.49 -16.01 -6.21
CA PHE A 63 8.20 -14.92 -5.52
C PHE A 63 9.65 -15.31 -5.21
N GLY A 64 10.57 -14.47 -5.64
CA GLY A 64 12.00 -14.57 -5.35
C GLY A 64 12.44 -13.58 -4.30
N GLU A 65 12.44 -12.31 -4.67
CA GLU A 65 12.89 -11.21 -3.80
C GLU A 65 12.22 -9.88 -4.15
N ILE A 66 12.44 -8.88 -3.33
CA ILE A 66 12.13 -7.48 -3.64
C ILE A 66 13.46 -6.84 -4.04
N GLY A 67 13.55 -6.43 -5.31
CA GLY A 67 14.70 -5.65 -5.77
C GLY A 67 14.70 -4.27 -5.10
N ALA A 68 15.85 -3.79 -4.66
CA ALA A 68 16.03 -2.48 -4.06
C ALA A 68 17.29 -1.80 -4.58
N TYR A 69 17.37 -0.49 -4.42
CA TYR A 69 18.61 0.25 -4.59
C TYR A 69 19.51 0.06 -3.35
N GLU A 70 20.82 0.26 -3.53
CA GLU A 70 21.73 0.40 -2.40
C GLU A 70 21.36 1.62 -1.57
N TYR A 71 21.63 1.56 -0.26
CA TYR A 71 21.37 2.68 0.63
C TYR A 71 22.24 3.89 0.23
N ASP A 72 21.58 5.03 0.08
CA ASP A 72 22.24 6.29 -0.27
C ASP A 72 21.76 7.41 0.68
N PRO A 73 22.65 7.97 1.52
CA PRO A 73 22.30 9.03 2.48
C PRO A 73 21.86 10.32 1.80
N ASP A 74 22.20 10.56 0.54
CA ASP A 74 21.76 11.75 -0.21
C ASP A 74 20.25 11.74 -0.49
N TRP A 75 19.60 10.58 -0.31
CA TRP A 75 18.15 10.43 -0.37
C TRP A 75 17.42 10.58 0.98
N VAL A 76 18.12 11.08 2.01
CA VAL A 76 17.52 11.46 3.28
C VAL A 76 17.32 12.97 3.30
N LEU A 77 16.10 13.41 2.98
CA LEU A 77 15.76 14.83 2.85
C LEU A 77 14.99 15.33 4.06
N THR A 78 14.99 16.64 4.25
CA THR A 78 14.16 17.31 5.26
C THR A 78 13.10 18.13 4.58
N GLY A 79 11.83 17.85 4.88
CA GLY A 79 10.68 18.62 4.44
C GLY A 79 10.09 19.47 5.57
N LYS A 80 9.22 20.39 5.21
CA LYS A 80 8.44 21.24 6.11
C LYS A 80 6.98 20.79 6.10
N TRP A 81 6.46 20.45 7.27
CA TRP A 81 5.07 20.08 7.44
C TRP A 81 4.14 21.29 7.35
N LYS A 82 3.09 21.15 6.56
CA LYS A 82 2.00 22.13 6.42
C LYS A 82 0.66 21.42 6.69
N PRO A 83 0.13 21.51 7.91
CA PRO A 83 -1.13 20.86 8.23
C PRO A 83 -2.29 21.48 7.43
N ALA A 84 -3.20 20.62 6.96
CA ALA A 84 -4.46 21.06 6.36
C ALA A 84 -5.56 21.25 7.42
N PRO A 85 -6.60 22.04 7.14
CA PRO A 85 -7.79 22.07 7.98
C PRO A 85 -8.39 20.67 8.14
N ALA A 86 -8.90 20.36 9.35
CA ALA A 86 -9.55 19.06 9.59
C ALA A 86 -10.70 18.81 8.61
N GLY A 87 -10.82 17.57 8.11
CA GLY A 87 -11.83 17.19 7.13
C GLY A 87 -11.51 17.62 5.70
N THR A 88 -10.28 18.07 5.41
CA THR A 88 -9.86 18.31 4.03
C THR A 88 -9.78 16.98 3.29
N MET A 89 -10.52 16.85 2.18
CA MET A 89 -10.60 15.63 1.38
C MET A 89 -9.80 15.77 0.09
N LEU A 90 -9.14 14.68 -0.29
CA LEU A 90 -8.40 14.51 -1.54
C LEU A 90 -9.08 13.39 -2.35
N GLU A 91 -9.47 13.69 -3.58
CA GLU A 91 -9.84 12.64 -4.53
C GLU A 91 -8.61 11.91 -5.04
N MET A 92 -8.57 10.60 -4.83
CA MET A 92 -7.51 9.74 -5.31
C MET A 92 -8.05 8.68 -6.25
N ASP A 93 -7.52 8.65 -7.46
CA ASP A 93 -7.77 7.55 -8.38
C ASP A 93 -7.14 6.26 -7.86
N LYS A 94 -7.78 5.12 -8.15
CA LYS A 94 -7.25 3.80 -7.86
C LYS A 94 -6.94 3.03 -9.14
N LYS A 95 -6.01 2.08 -9.04
CA LYS A 95 -5.50 1.30 -10.17
C LYS A 95 -6.60 0.61 -10.99
N GLN A 96 -7.68 0.16 -10.36
CA GLN A 96 -8.80 -0.52 -11.03
C GLN A 96 -9.98 0.41 -11.37
N GLY A 97 -9.71 1.72 -11.50
CA GLY A 97 -10.66 2.66 -12.08
C GLY A 97 -11.75 3.18 -11.14
N SER A 98 -11.66 2.97 -9.84
CA SER A 98 -12.47 3.66 -8.83
C SER A 98 -11.72 4.87 -8.27
N ALA A 99 -12.43 5.96 -8.02
CA ALA A 99 -11.91 7.06 -7.22
C ALA A 99 -12.40 6.92 -5.78
N LYS A 100 -11.60 7.32 -4.82
CA LYS A 100 -11.99 7.39 -3.41
C LYS A 100 -11.53 8.71 -2.81
N ALA A 101 -12.42 9.37 -2.09
CA ALA A 101 -12.05 10.52 -1.27
C ALA A 101 -11.34 10.01 -0.01
N GLU A 102 -10.10 10.45 0.20
CA GLU A 102 -9.30 10.17 1.39
C GLU A 102 -9.07 11.48 2.15
N GLU A 103 -9.05 11.43 3.47
CA GLU A 103 -8.71 12.60 4.26
C GLU A 103 -7.21 12.91 4.12
N THR A 104 -6.89 14.18 3.81
CA THR A 104 -5.51 14.66 3.82
C THR A 104 -5.25 15.48 5.06
N PRO A 105 -4.33 15.04 5.94
CA PRO A 105 -3.94 15.83 7.11
C PRO A 105 -3.03 16.99 6.76
N GLY A 106 -2.47 17.03 5.54
CA GLY A 106 -1.62 18.14 5.10
C GLY A 106 -0.63 17.78 4.01
N GLU A 107 0.32 18.69 3.83
CA GLU A 107 1.34 18.62 2.79
C GLU A 107 2.75 18.70 3.39
N ILE A 108 3.74 18.17 2.67
CA ILE A 108 5.16 18.25 3.02
C ILE A 108 5.89 18.93 1.87
N GLU A 109 6.39 20.13 2.11
CA GLU A 109 7.20 20.89 1.16
C GLU A 109 8.68 20.62 1.38
N PHE A 110 9.41 20.38 0.31
CA PHE A 110 10.86 20.22 0.33
C PHE A 110 11.48 20.71 -0.98
N GLU A 111 12.79 20.93 -0.95
CA GLU A 111 13.57 21.29 -2.13
C GLU A 111 14.58 20.20 -2.44
N PHE A 112 14.68 19.83 -3.72
CA PHE A 112 15.66 18.89 -4.20
C PHE A 112 16.02 19.15 -5.65
N GLN A 113 17.31 19.16 -5.98
CA GLN A 113 17.86 19.39 -7.34
C GLN A 113 17.26 20.63 -8.05
N GLY A 114 16.99 21.71 -7.29
CA GLY A 114 16.42 22.96 -7.83
C GLY A 114 14.90 22.92 -8.05
N HIS A 115 14.22 21.86 -7.65
CA HIS A 115 12.76 21.75 -7.66
C HIS A 115 12.20 21.98 -6.27
N THR A 116 11.14 22.79 -6.15
CA THR A 116 10.29 22.85 -4.96
C THR A 116 9.13 21.89 -5.16
N VAL A 117 9.03 20.91 -4.26
CA VAL A 117 8.00 19.85 -4.30
C VAL A 117 7.11 19.99 -3.07
N SER A 118 5.81 19.78 -3.25
CA SER A 118 4.85 19.66 -2.13
C SER A 118 4.11 18.33 -2.26
N PHE A 119 4.42 17.37 -1.42
CA PHE A 119 3.67 16.12 -1.32
C PHE A 119 2.39 16.30 -0.53
N VAL A 120 1.25 15.95 -1.11
CA VAL A 120 0.04 15.73 -0.33
C VAL A 120 0.12 14.35 0.34
N THR A 121 -0.30 14.29 1.60
CA THR A 121 -0.29 13.08 2.42
C THR A 121 -1.70 12.54 2.62
N ILE A 122 -1.83 11.26 2.93
CA ILE A 122 -3.08 10.62 3.33
C ILE A 122 -2.90 9.87 4.65
N GLY A 123 -4.02 9.58 5.33
CA GLY A 123 -4.04 8.84 6.59
C GLY A 123 -4.47 9.69 7.77
N THR A 124 -5.00 9.04 8.79
CA THR A 124 -5.57 9.66 10.00
C THR A 124 -4.79 9.34 11.28
N GLY A 125 -3.71 8.58 11.15
CA GLY A 125 -2.90 8.13 12.26
C GLY A 125 -1.66 8.99 12.50
N ARG A 126 -0.76 8.48 13.35
CA ARG A 126 0.53 9.11 13.61
C ARG A 126 1.46 9.07 12.41
N ALA A 127 1.46 7.97 11.67
CA ALA A 127 2.22 7.84 10.44
C ALA A 127 1.37 8.28 9.25
N LEU A 128 1.91 9.18 8.44
CA LEU A 128 1.31 9.67 7.21
C LEU A 128 1.86 8.89 6.03
N GLN A 129 1.01 8.62 5.06
CA GLN A 129 1.40 7.95 3.84
C GLN A 129 1.52 8.96 2.69
N ILE A 130 2.62 8.89 1.98
CA ILE A 130 2.86 9.55 0.71
C ILE A 130 2.77 8.48 -0.38
N VAL A 131 1.85 8.67 -1.32
CA VAL A 131 1.76 7.88 -2.55
C VAL A 131 2.41 8.71 -3.64
N PHE A 132 3.56 8.27 -4.17
CA PHE A 132 4.33 9.08 -5.13
C PHE A 132 4.77 8.29 -6.36
N ALA A 133 5.04 9.01 -7.43
CA ALA A 133 5.68 8.51 -8.64
C ALA A 133 6.88 9.40 -9.00
N ASP A 134 7.81 8.85 -9.76
CA ASP A 134 9.02 9.51 -10.20
C ASP A 134 9.46 8.99 -11.59
N GLU A 135 10.54 9.48 -12.14
CA GLU A 135 10.98 9.12 -13.50
C GLU A 135 11.52 7.68 -13.63
N THR A 136 11.71 6.95 -12.53
CA THR A 136 12.10 5.53 -12.57
C THR A 136 10.91 4.59 -12.83
N ASN A 137 9.66 5.08 -12.66
CA ASN A 137 8.47 4.26 -12.77
C ASN A 137 8.30 3.65 -14.16
N GLY A 138 8.00 2.35 -14.21
CA GLY A 138 7.84 1.57 -15.44
C GLY A 138 9.15 1.08 -16.04
N SER A 139 10.28 1.74 -15.77
CA SER A 139 11.63 1.30 -16.18
C SER A 139 12.33 0.50 -15.08
N GLU A 140 12.83 1.17 -14.06
CA GLU A 140 13.57 0.57 -12.96
C GLU A 140 12.68 0.18 -11.78
N THR A 141 11.64 0.99 -11.48
CA THR A 141 10.71 0.73 -10.39
C THR A 141 9.31 0.36 -10.91
N TYR A 142 8.44 -0.06 -9.98
CA TYR A 142 7.07 -0.45 -10.30
C TYR A 142 6.29 0.71 -10.95
N SER A 143 5.55 0.40 -12.02
CA SER A 143 4.92 1.40 -12.90
C SER A 143 3.86 2.30 -12.24
N VAL A 144 3.18 1.82 -11.20
CA VAL A 144 2.12 2.60 -10.52
C VAL A 144 2.70 3.64 -9.57
N GLY A 145 3.89 3.42 -9.02
CA GLY A 145 4.53 4.26 -8.01
C GLY A 145 4.87 3.50 -6.74
N ARG A 146 5.27 4.24 -5.72
CA ARG A 146 5.72 3.72 -4.43
C ARG A 146 5.06 4.46 -3.27
N PHE A 147 5.18 3.89 -2.07
CA PHE A 147 4.72 4.49 -0.82
C PHE A 147 5.91 4.91 0.03
N LEU A 148 5.78 6.03 0.70
CA LEU A 148 6.69 6.46 1.75
C LEU A 148 5.86 6.79 2.99
N PHE A 149 6.27 6.25 4.14
CA PHE A 149 5.61 6.51 5.43
C PHE A 149 6.47 7.42 6.28
N VAL A 150 5.89 8.49 6.77
CA VAL A 150 6.59 9.54 7.51
C VAL A 150 5.83 9.94 8.77
N VAL A 151 6.55 10.54 9.71
CA VAL A 151 5.96 11.11 10.92
C VAL A 151 6.47 12.55 11.06
N PRO A 152 5.59 13.54 11.12
CA PRO A 152 6.00 14.92 11.40
C PRO A 152 6.65 15.05 12.78
N ASN A 153 7.75 15.80 12.84
CA ASN A 153 8.44 16.13 14.08
C ASN A 153 7.72 17.27 14.82
N PRO A 154 7.91 17.38 16.15
CA PRO A 154 7.30 18.46 16.94
C PRO A 154 7.71 19.87 16.52
N ASP A 155 8.86 20.02 15.85
CA ASP A 155 9.37 21.31 15.34
C ASP A 155 8.80 21.69 13.95
N GLY A 156 7.90 20.86 13.41
CA GLY A 156 7.28 21.08 12.10
C GLY A 156 8.13 20.61 10.91
N THR A 157 9.25 19.92 11.16
CA THR A 157 10.02 19.25 10.11
C THR A 157 9.50 17.84 9.87
N VAL A 158 9.86 17.26 8.71
CA VAL A 158 9.61 15.84 8.37
C VAL A 158 10.86 15.26 7.72
N THR A 159 11.33 14.12 8.21
CA THR A 159 12.37 13.36 7.52
C THR A 159 11.75 12.54 6.40
N LEU A 160 12.19 12.79 5.18
CA LEU A 160 11.83 12.06 3.97
C LEU A 160 13.02 11.15 3.61
N ASP A 161 13.05 9.95 4.17
CA ASP A 161 14.08 8.96 3.83
C ASP A 161 13.56 8.04 2.72
N PHE A 162 13.91 8.36 1.48
CA PHE A 162 13.48 7.61 0.31
C PHE A 162 14.09 6.20 0.24
N ASN A 163 15.13 5.89 1.03
CA ASN A 163 15.64 4.53 1.15
C ASN A 163 14.58 3.57 1.75
N TYR A 164 13.58 4.10 2.46
CA TYR A 164 12.42 3.38 2.96
C TYR A 164 11.19 3.48 2.05
N ALA A 165 11.34 3.93 0.81
CA ALA A 165 10.26 3.86 -0.15
C ALA A 165 9.94 2.40 -0.49
N VAL A 166 8.66 1.99 -0.35
CA VAL A 166 8.21 0.60 -0.50
C VAL A 166 7.23 0.44 -1.64
N LEU A 167 7.16 -0.77 -2.16
CA LEU A 167 6.20 -1.16 -3.18
C LEU A 167 4.77 -1.22 -2.59
N PRO A 168 3.76 -0.74 -3.33
CA PRO A 168 2.38 -0.92 -2.94
C PRO A 168 1.95 -2.40 -3.04
N PRO A 169 0.94 -2.84 -2.27
CA PRO A 169 0.45 -4.23 -2.33
C PRO A 169 0.08 -4.73 -3.73
N CYS A 170 -0.35 -3.84 -4.63
CA CYS A 170 -0.67 -4.20 -6.02
C CYS A 170 0.56 -4.54 -6.89
N ALA A 171 1.77 -4.32 -6.38
CA ALA A 171 2.99 -4.84 -7.00
C ALA A 171 3.19 -6.34 -6.74
N PHE A 172 2.55 -6.88 -5.68
CA PHE A 172 2.63 -8.28 -5.29
C PHE A 172 1.44 -9.10 -5.77
N SER A 173 0.28 -8.47 -5.98
CA SER A 173 -0.91 -9.17 -6.46
C SER A 173 -1.91 -8.20 -7.10
N TYR A 174 -2.47 -8.59 -8.24
CA TYR A 174 -3.52 -7.82 -8.94
C TYR A 174 -4.84 -7.69 -8.15
N ASN A 175 -4.98 -8.44 -7.05
CA ASN A 175 -6.17 -8.39 -6.18
C ASN A 175 -6.20 -7.16 -5.26
N PHE A 176 -5.18 -6.29 -5.31
CA PHE A 176 -5.14 -5.04 -4.56
C PHE A 176 -5.44 -3.84 -5.46
N ASN A 177 -6.40 -3.01 -5.01
CA ASN A 177 -6.78 -1.78 -5.68
C ASN A 177 -6.09 -0.58 -5.00
N CYS A 178 -4.79 -0.39 -5.28
CA CYS A 178 -3.99 0.65 -4.66
C CYS A 178 -4.29 2.04 -5.21
N PRO A 179 -4.12 3.10 -4.39
CA PRO A 179 -4.20 4.47 -4.86
C PRO A 179 -3.10 4.77 -5.87
N ILE A 180 -3.45 5.58 -6.88
CA ILE A 180 -2.51 6.10 -7.86
C ILE A 180 -1.94 7.43 -7.33
N PRO A 181 -0.64 7.70 -7.52
CA PRO A 181 -0.05 8.98 -7.12
C PRO A 181 -0.80 10.18 -7.72
N PRO A 182 -1.30 11.12 -6.90
CA PRO A 182 -1.91 12.34 -7.39
C PRO A 182 -0.88 13.16 -8.18
N LYS A 183 -1.35 14.06 -9.05
CA LYS A 183 -0.46 14.85 -9.92
C LYS A 183 0.63 15.58 -9.13
N GLN A 184 0.28 16.10 -7.97
CA GLN A 184 1.18 16.83 -7.07
C GLN A 184 2.33 15.95 -6.55
N ASN A 185 2.09 14.65 -6.39
CA ASN A 185 3.08 13.69 -5.88
C ASN A 185 3.89 13.01 -7.00
N ARG A 186 3.89 13.58 -8.21
CA ARG A 186 4.71 13.08 -9.32
C ARG A 186 5.98 13.93 -9.44
N LEU A 187 7.10 13.33 -9.08
CA LEU A 187 8.40 13.98 -9.07
C LEU A 187 8.96 14.13 -10.48
N PRO A 188 9.52 15.30 -10.84
CA PRO A 188 10.13 15.54 -12.13
C PRO A 188 11.62 15.12 -12.18
N PHE A 189 11.99 14.11 -11.39
CA PHE A 189 13.33 13.53 -11.33
C PHE A 189 13.25 12.07 -10.90
N ALA A 190 14.31 11.30 -11.18
CA ALA A 190 14.43 9.89 -10.79
C ALA A 190 14.78 9.74 -9.30
N VAL A 191 14.05 8.92 -8.57
CA VAL A 191 14.36 8.55 -7.16
C VAL A 191 15.04 7.18 -7.15
N THR A 192 16.37 7.18 -7.12
CA THR A 192 17.20 5.97 -7.12
C THR A 192 17.47 5.45 -5.71
N ALA A 193 16.43 5.33 -4.90
CA ALA A 193 16.47 4.82 -3.53
C ALA A 193 15.21 3.99 -3.24
N GLY A 194 15.29 3.08 -2.26
CA GLY A 194 14.19 2.23 -1.83
C GLY A 194 13.92 1.03 -2.75
N GLU A 195 12.73 0.43 -2.62
CA GLU A 195 12.33 -0.76 -3.36
C GLU A 195 12.09 -0.46 -4.85
N LYS A 196 12.41 -1.44 -5.71
CA LYS A 196 12.31 -1.34 -7.17
C LYS A 196 11.12 -2.10 -7.75
N LYS A 197 11.22 -3.41 -7.78
CA LYS A 197 10.24 -4.35 -8.36
C LYS A 197 10.22 -5.64 -7.56
N VAL A 198 9.09 -6.33 -7.61
CA VAL A 198 9.00 -7.72 -7.14
C VAL A 198 9.60 -8.61 -8.21
N MET A 199 10.60 -9.41 -7.83
CA MET A 199 11.33 -10.30 -8.71
C MET A 199 10.91 -11.75 -8.48
N GLY A 200 10.82 -12.49 -9.55
CA GLY A 200 10.62 -13.93 -9.53
C GLY A 200 11.90 -14.68 -9.17
N LYS A 201 11.77 -15.99 -8.89
CA LYS A 201 12.90 -16.88 -8.55
C LYS A 201 13.92 -17.00 -9.67
N THR A 202 13.57 -16.70 -10.90
CA THR A 202 14.43 -16.77 -12.09
C THR A 202 14.97 -15.39 -12.49
N GLY A 203 14.67 -14.35 -11.69
CA GLY A 203 15.22 -13.00 -11.82
C GLY A 203 14.44 -12.05 -12.74
N GLU A 204 13.27 -12.46 -13.24
CA GLU A 204 12.37 -11.58 -13.98
C GLU A 204 11.41 -10.80 -13.06
N PRO A 205 10.96 -9.59 -13.44
CA PRO A 205 9.90 -8.90 -12.72
C PRO A 205 8.58 -9.70 -12.78
N LEU A 206 7.92 -9.92 -11.63
CA LEU A 206 6.62 -10.61 -11.57
C LEU A 206 5.47 -9.72 -12.05
N HIS A 207 5.60 -8.40 -11.90
CA HIS A 207 4.65 -7.41 -12.38
C HIS A 207 5.42 -6.24 -12.98
N ALA A 208 5.07 -5.86 -14.18
CA ALA A 208 5.62 -4.68 -14.88
C ALA A 208 4.72 -3.45 -14.69
#